data_1848dc20d280051c89271dd2889bb607
#
_entry.id   1848dc20d280051c89271dd2889bb607
#
_cell.length_a   1.000
_cell.length_b   1.000
_cell.length_c   1.000
_cell.angle_alpha   90.00
_cell.angle_beta   90.00
_cell.angle_gamma   90.00
#
_symmetry.space_group_name_H-M   'P 1'
#
loop_
_entity.id
_entity.type
_entity.pdbx_description
1 polymer ?
#
loop_
_entity_poly.entity_id
_entity_poly.type
_entity_poly.pdbx_seq_one_letter_code
_entity_poly.pdbx_strand_id
1 'polypeptide(L)'
;TLDLALHNADWHSFAVRQQTSQARGLMRGRGLGFYVESSGGGPEEEARITIHDDGAVDVVVGTFSHGQGHRTTYAQILSETLDVDFDSINIIQGDTAAVHFGGGTGGSRSSQMGGIAVQRAASGVLDDAKAIAAEMLQAPLPTVSYAQGVFTASTTDSQVSLPQVAKVAKEAQFGGAGLTKLLRYNRGEGFTFPNGCHITEVEVDPETGVVNVVAYTAVDDCGRVINPLLATGQVH
;
A
#
# COMPACT_ATOMS: atom_id res chain seq x y z
N THR A 1 14.48 -4.09 16.40
CA THR A 1 14.97 -4.69 15.14
C THR A 1 16.30 -5.43 15.38
N LEU A 2 17.39 -4.75 15.79
CA LEU A 2 18.72 -5.36 15.96
C LEU A 2 18.72 -6.55 16.94
N ASP A 3 18.24 -6.39 18.17
CA ASP A 3 18.27 -7.45 19.19
C ASP A 3 17.48 -8.69 18.74
N LEU A 4 16.35 -8.49 18.05
CA LEU A 4 15.56 -9.58 17.49
C LEU A 4 16.32 -10.31 16.39
N ALA A 5 17.03 -9.60 15.51
CA ALA A 5 17.85 -10.20 14.47
C ALA A 5 19.02 -11.01 15.06
N LEU A 6 19.70 -10.48 16.06
CA LEU A 6 20.77 -11.19 16.77
C LEU A 6 20.26 -12.46 17.46
N HIS A 7 19.07 -12.39 18.08
CA HIS A 7 18.41 -13.53 18.71
C HIS A 7 18.04 -14.60 17.67
N ASN A 8 17.36 -14.21 16.59
CA ASN A 8 16.88 -15.13 15.55
C ASN A 8 18.04 -15.79 14.78
N ALA A 9 19.15 -15.08 14.61
CA ALA A 9 20.36 -15.61 13.97
C ALA A 9 21.21 -16.48 14.90
N ASP A 10 20.82 -16.62 16.18
CA ASP A 10 21.66 -17.25 17.20
C ASP A 10 23.11 -16.74 17.14
N TRP A 11 23.22 -15.41 17.18
CA TRP A 11 24.50 -14.71 16.94
C TRP A 11 25.62 -15.17 17.85
N HIS A 12 25.33 -15.47 19.11
CA HIS A 12 26.34 -15.78 20.11
C HIS A 12 26.94 -17.18 19.97
N SER A 13 26.21 -18.11 19.35
CA SER A 13 26.68 -19.51 19.14
C SER A 13 27.46 -19.68 17.82
N PHE A 14 27.79 -18.59 17.13
CA PHE A 14 28.51 -18.66 15.84
C PHE A 14 29.83 -19.45 15.88
N ALA A 15 30.61 -19.30 16.95
CA ALA A 15 31.90 -20.00 17.09
C ALA A 15 31.76 -21.54 17.00
N VAL A 16 30.66 -22.10 17.52
CA VAL A 16 30.38 -23.54 17.43
C VAL A 16 30.12 -23.94 15.97
N ARG A 17 29.31 -23.14 15.24
CA ARG A 17 29.01 -23.38 13.83
C ARG A 17 30.26 -23.24 12.97
N GLN A 18 31.11 -22.26 13.25
CA GLN A 18 32.38 -22.05 12.57
C GLN A 18 33.33 -23.26 12.74
N GLN A 19 33.50 -23.78 13.96
CA GLN A 19 34.29 -24.99 14.22
C GLN A 19 33.76 -26.20 13.47
N THR A 20 32.42 -26.37 13.42
CA THR A 20 31.78 -27.44 12.64
C THR A 20 32.09 -27.35 11.15
N SER A 21 32.11 -26.16 10.59
CA SER A 21 32.49 -25.96 9.17
C SER A 21 33.97 -26.24 8.93
N GLN A 22 34.84 -25.77 9.84
CA GLN A 22 36.30 -26.02 9.78
C GLN A 22 36.60 -27.51 9.82
N ALA A 23 35.90 -28.29 10.63
CA ALA A 23 36.08 -29.76 10.70
C ALA A 23 35.75 -30.47 9.37
N ARG A 24 34.99 -29.80 8.47
CA ARG A 24 34.71 -30.27 7.10
C ARG A 24 35.62 -29.65 6.04
N GLY A 25 36.63 -28.88 6.43
CA GLY A 25 37.55 -28.21 5.52
C GLY A 25 36.99 -26.89 4.93
N LEU A 26 35.87 -26.38 5.44
CA LEU A 26 35.23 -25.15 4.95
C LEU A 26 35.55 -23.95 5.86
N MET A 27 35.60 -22.79 5.29
CA MET A 27 35.69 -21.54 6.04
C MET A 27 34.29 -20.94 6.21
N ARG A 28 33.86 -20.69 7.46
CA ARG A 28 32.58 -20.05 7.76
C ARG A 28 32.77 -18.64 8.23
N GLY A 29 32.05 -17.71 7.58
CA GLY A 29 31.99 -16.31 7.93
C GLY A 29 30.57 -15.83 8.18
N ARG A 30 30.45 -14.72 8.89
CA ARG A 30 29.15 -14.03 9.05
C ARG A 30 29.30 -12.54 8.85
N GLY A 31 28.23 -11.90 8.37
CA GLY A 31 28.10 -10.47 8.24
C GLY A 31 26.77 -9.96 8.77
N LEU A 32 26.75 -8.70 9.19
CA LEU A 32 25.55 -7.99 9.63
C LEU A 32 25.45 -6.68 8.88
N GLY A 33 24.28 -6.41 8.28
CA GLY A 33 23.87 -5.14 7.73
C GLY A 33 22.70 -4.58 8.53
N PHE A 34 22.82 -3.34 8.99
CA PHE A 34 21.73 -2.60 9.62
C PHE A 34 21.47 -1.34 8.81
N TYR A 35 20.21 -1.07 8.49
CA TYR A 35 19.84 0.10 7.69
C TYR A 35 18.68 0.89 8.30
N VAL A 36 18.65 2.18 7.96
CA VAL A 36 17.52 3.07 8.11
C VAL A 36 17.33 3.78 6.78
N GLU A 37 16.16 3.64 6.20
CA GLU A 37 15.79 4.27 4.92
C GLU A 37 14.98 5.54 5.17
N SER A 38 15.20 6.59 4.38
CA SER A 38 14.29 7.74 4.30
C SER A 38 13.32 7.51 3.15
N SER A 39 12.07 7.20 3.44
CA SER A 39 11.07 6.93 2.41
C SER A 39 10.15 8.13 2.12
N GLY A 40 9.53 8.13 0.92
CA GLY A 40 8.61 9.16 0.49
C GLY A 40 8.96 9.84 -0.83
N GLY A 41 10.19 9.74 -1.31
CA GLY A 41 10.63 10.29 -2.60
C GLY A 41 10.24 11.77 -2.79
N GLY A 42 9.68 12.14 -3.94
CA GLY A 42 9.18 13.49 -4.21
C GLY A 42 8.01 13.91 -3.31
N PRO A 43 7.75 15.21 -3.14
CA PRO A 43 6.83 15.72 -2.10
C PRO A 43 5.34 15.52 -2.42
N GLU A 44 5.00 15.25 -3.67
CA GLU A 44 3.60 15.21 -4.11
C GLU A 44 3.24 13.94 -4.86
N GLU A 45 1.99 13.55 -4.74
CA GLU A 45 1.36 12.48 -5.52
C GLU A 45 -0.11 12.78 -5.74
N GLU A 46 -0.65 12.35 -6.90
CA GLU A 46 -2.04 12.56 -7.27
C GLU A 46 -2.77 11.22 -7.39
N ALA A 47 -3.99 11.20 -6.88
CA ALA A 47 -4.92 10.11 -7.13
C ALA A 47 -6.28 10.68 -7.55
N ARG A 48 -6.90 10.04 -8.55
CA ARG A 48 -8.27 10.30 -8.97
C ARG A 48 -9.08 9.02 -8.82
N ILE A 49 -10.19 9.11 -8.11
CA ILE A 49 -11.13 8.01 -7.93
C ILE A 49 -12.42 8.40 -8.62
N THR A 50 -12.95 7.47 -9.41
CA THR A 50 -14.27 7.59 -10.05
C THR A 50 -15.10 6.37 -9.69
N ILE A 51 -16.25 6.57 -9.08
CA ILE A 51 -17.24 5.54 -8.79
C ILE A 51 -18.33 5.63 -9.86
N HIS A 52 -18.56 4.52 -10.54
CA HIS A 52 -19.52 4.40 -11.63
C HIS A 52 -20.90 3.95 -11.14
N ASP A 53 -21.91 4.20 -11.95
CA ASP A 53 -23.30 3.85 -11.67
C ASP A 53 -23.60 2.35 -11.71
N ASP A 54 -22.67 1.55 -12.23
CA ASP A 54 -22.68 0.09 -12.18
C ASP A 54 -21.95 -0.52 -10.97
N GLY A 55 -21.32 0.34 -10.15
CA GLY A 55 -20.55 -0.05 -8.96
C GLY A 55 -19.05 -0.26 -9.22
N ALA A 56 -18.58 -0.15 -10.46
CA ALA A 56 -17.15 -0.18 -10.75
C ALA A 56 -16.43 1.07 -10.18
N VAL A 57 -15.17 0.89 -9.80
CA VAL A 57 -14.33 1.97 -9.23
C VAL A 57 -13.04 2.07 -10.03
N ASP A 58 -12.87 3.15 -10.77
CA ASP A 58 -11.62 3.47 -11.45
C ASP A 58 -10.73 4.32 -10.56
N VAL A 59 -9.45 3.94 -10.50
CA VAL A 59 -8.42 4.63 -9.72
C VAL A 59 -7.23 4.95 -10.59
N VAL A 60 -7.01 6.21 -10.85
CA VAL A 60 -5.82 6.70 -11.55
C VAL A 60 -4.84 7.24 -10.52
N VAL A 61 -3.60 6.72 -10.52
CA VAL A 61 -2.55 7.15 -9.59
C VAL A 61 -1.21 7.26 -10.30
N GLY A 62 -0.42 8.27 -9.92
CA GLY A 62 0.84 8.60 -10.60
C GLY A 62 2.01 7.69 -10.27
N THR A 63 1.95 6.85 -9.23
CA THR A 63 2.94 5.80 -8.98
C THR A 63 2.80 4.69 -10.02
N PHE A 64 3.92 4.04 -10.37
CA PHE A 64 3.94 3.02 -11.41
C PHE A 64 4.41 1.67 -10.86
N SER A 65 3.71 0.58 -11.21
CA SER A 65 4.06 -0.77 -10.77
C SER A 65 5.16 -1.40 -11.65
N HIS A 66 6.17 -1.99 -10.99
CA HIS A 66 7.23 -2.78 -11.61
C HIS A 66 7.16 -4.26 -11.19
N GLY A 67 5.99 -4.73 -10.75
CA GLY A 67 5.77 -6.09 -10.25
C GLY A 67 5.62 -6.19 -8.73
N GLN A 68 5.74 -5.08 -7.97
CA GLN A 68 5.66 -5.07 -6.50
C GLN A 68 4.24 -5.07 -5.93
N GLY A 69 3.21 -5.32 -6.76
CA GLY A 69 1.86 -5.59 -6.28
C GLY A 69 0.99 -4.35 -5.99
N HIS A 70 1.25 -3.20 -6.61
CA HIS A 70 0.45 -1.98 -6.39
C HIS A 70 -1.05 -2.20 -6.63
N ARG A 71 -1.42 -2.93 -7.69
CA ARG A 71 -2.82 -3.21 -8.00
C ARG A 71 -3.53 -3.84 -6.81
N THR A 72 -2.92 -4.85 -6.21
CA THR A 72 -3.48 -5.55 -5.05
C THR A 72 -3.53 -4.65 -3.81
N THR A 73 -2.42 -3.98 -3.47
CA THR A 73 -2.36 -3.16 -2.25
C THR A 73 -3.29 -1.95 -2.32
N TYR A 74 -3.38 -1.27 -3.46
CA TYR A 74 -4.30 -0.13 -3.61
C TYR A 74 -5.76 -0.57 -3.63
N ALA A 75 -6.08 -1.70 -4.28
CA ALA A 75 -7.42 -2.26 -4.23
C ALA A 75 -7.82 -2.67 -2.81
N GLN A 76 -6.91 -3.22 -2.00
CA GLN A 76 -7.17 -3.51 -0.58
C GLN A 76 -7.46 -2.24 0.24
N ILE A 77 -6.66 -1.18 0.06
CA ILE A 77 -6.90 0.12 0.72
C ILE A 77 -8.28 0.67 0.35
N LEU A 78 -8.64 0.57 -0.92
CA LEU A 78 -9.90 1.11 -1.42
C LEU A 78 -11.11 0.28 -1.00
N SER A 79 -11.02 -1.06 -1.08
CA SER A 79 -12.07 -1.96 -0.63
C SER A 79 -12.38 -1.75 0.85
N GLU A 80 -11.35 -1.57 1.70
CA GLU A 80 -11.52 -1.24 3.13
C GLU A 80 -12.10 0.18 3.32
N THR A 81 -11.66 1.17 2.52
CA THR A 81 -12.07 2.57 2.71
C THR A 81 -13.47 2.83 2.16
N LEU A 82 -13.78 2.27 0.99
CA LEU A 82 -15.06 2.48 0.28
C LEU A 82 -16.11 1.45 0.63
N ASP A 83 -15.73 0.37 1.34
CA ASP A 83 -16.61 -0.77 1.67
C ASP A 83 -17.28 -1.34 0.41
N VAL A 84 -16.47 -1.60 -0.62
CA VAL A 84 -16.86 -2.14 -1.93
C VAL A 84 -16.11 -3.43 -2.24
N ASP A 85 -16.63 -4.21 -3.19
CA ASP A 85 -15.98 -5.43 -3.63
C ASP A 85 -14.58 -5.14 -4.22
N PHE A 86 -13.59 -5.92 -3.78
CA PHE A 86 -12.22 -5.84 -4.28
C PHE A 86 -12.13 -5.99 -5.80
N ASP A 87 -12.92 -6.88 -6.38
CA ASP A 87 -12.90 -7.19 -7.82
C ASP A 87 -13.58 -6.09 -8.67
N SER A 88 -14.33 -5.16 -8.03
CA SER A 88 -14.91 -3.99 -8.69
C SER A 88 -13.90 -2.85 -8.93
N ILE A 89 -12.67 -2.96 -8.36
CA ILE A 89 -11.68 -1.88 -8.37
C ILE A 89 -10.67 -2.06 -9.50
N ASN A 90 -10.58 -1.08 -10.37
CA ASN A 90 -9.65 -1.02 -11.48
C ASN A 90 -8.55 0.03 -11.24
N ILE A 91 -7.29 -0.42 -11.14
CA ILE A 91 -6.13 0.46 -10.91
C ILE A 91 -5.46 0.80 -12.25
N ILE A 92 -5.42 2.06 -12.59
CA ILE A 92 -4.86 2.62 -13.82
C ILE A 92 -3.56 3.34 -13.48
N GLN A 93 -2.44 2.85 -14.04
CA GLN A 93 -1.09 3.37 -13.83
C GLN A 93 -0.32 3.35 -15.15
N GLY A 94 0.64 4.27 -15.32
CA GLY A 94 1.57 4.26 -16.44
C GLY A 94 0.98 4.66 -17.80
N ASP A 95 -0.30 4.99 -17.86
CA ASP A 95 -0.95 5.53 -19.07
C ASP A 95 -0.93 7.06 -19.02
N THR A 96 -0.13 7.69 -19.86
CA THR A 96 -0.01 9.16 -19.94
C THR A 96 -1.25 9.86 -20.48
N ALA A 97 -2.20 9.14 -21.08
CA ALA A 97 -3.51 9.68 -21.44
C ALA A 97 -4.43 9.82 -20.23
N ALA A 98 -4.25 8.98 -19.20
CA ALA A 98 -5.07 8.98 -17.99
C ALA A 98 -4.37 9.65 -16.80
N VAL A 99 -3.06 9.45 -16.65
CA VAL A 99 -2.25 9.97 -15.54
C VAL A 99 -1.67 11.33 -15.94
N HIS A 100 -2.19 12.40 -15.36
CA HIS A 100 -1.73 13.75 -15.68
C HIS A 100 -0.62 14.26 -14.78
N PHE A 101 -0.49 13.68 -13.58
CA PHE A 101 0.54 14.04 -12.62
C PHE A 101 0.98 12.81 -11.81
N GLY A 102 2.29 12.72 -11.54
CA GLY A 102 2.86 11.68 -10.68
C GLY A 102 4.36 11.58 -10.84
N GLY A 103 5.03 11.10 -9.79
CA GLY A 103 6.49 10.93 -9.77
C GLY A 103 6.97 9.52 -10.12
N GLY A 104 6.08 8.63 -10.55
CA GLY A 104 6.41 7.23 -10.76
C GLY A 104 6.75 6.51 -9.44
N THR A 105 7.60 5.48 -9.52
CA THR A 105 8.05 4.72 -8.35
C THR A 105 9.55 4.87 -8.16
N GLY A 106 9.98 5.35 -7.00
CA GLY A 106 11.38 5.54 -6.62
C GLY A 106 11.47 6.18 -5.23
N GLY A 107 12.56 5.92 -4.47
CA GLY A 107 12.72 6.45 -3.12
C GLY A 107 11.64 5.98 -2.14
N SER A 108 11.21 4.73 -2.24
CA SER A 108 10.24 4.06 -1.35
C SER A 108 8.94 4.86 -1.17
N ARG A 109 8.41 5.45 -2.26
CA ARG A 109 7.28 6.39 -2.20
C ARG A 109 5.90 5.77 -2.44
N SER A 110 5.82 4.58 -3.05
CA SER A 110 4.54 4.07 -3.56
C SER A 110 3.50 3.85 -2.47
N SER A 111 3.84 3.16 -1.38
CA SER A 111 2.88 2.96 -0.27
C SER A 111 2.62 4.26 0.49
N GLN A 112 3.66 5.04 0.80
CA GLN A 112 3.54 6.26 1.58
C GLN A 112 2.83 7.37 0.80
N MET A 113 3.26 7.65 -0.41
CA MET A 113 2.69 8.76 -1.19
C MET A 113 1.46 8.33 -1.97
N GLY A 114 1.60 7.27 -2.78
CA GLY A 114 0.51 6.74 -3.60
C GLY A 114 -0.62 6.17 -2.74
N GLY A 115 -0.30 5.35 -1.74
CA GLY A 115 -1.30 4.77 -0.84
C GLY A 115 -2.08 5.83 -0.05
N ILE A 116 -1.40 6.87 0.47
CA ILE A 116 -2.08 7.98 1.18
C ILE A 116 -2.92 8.82 0.20
N ALA A 117 -2.41 9.12 -1.01
CA ALA A 117 -3.18 9.86 -2.01
C ALA A 117 -4.47 9.11 -2.38
N VAL A 118 -4.38 7.80 -2.61
CA VAL A 118 -5.52 6.91 -2.90
C VAL A 118 -6.51 6.89 -1.73
N GLN A 119 -6.03 6.66 -0.50
CA GLN A 119 -6.90 6.62 0.68
C GLN A 119 -7.63 7.94 0.91
N ARG A 120 -6.93 9.07 0.81
CA ARG A 120 -7.53 10.39 1.02
C ARG A 120 -8.51 10.76 -0.10
N ALA A 121 -8.21 10.38 -1.34
CA ALA A 121 -9.14 10.57 -2.44
C ALA A 121 -10.42 9.73 -2.23
N ALA A 122 -10.28 8.49 -1.73
CA ALA A 122 -11.40 7.63 -1.38
C ALA A 122 -12.26 8.22 -0.25
N SER A 123 -11.63 8.69 0.82
CA SER A 123 -12.37 9.38 1.89
C SER A 123 -13.10 10.62 1.35
N GLY A 124 -12.43 11.42 0.52
CA GLY A 124 -13.03 12.62 -0.06
C GLY A 124 -14.19 12.33 -1.01
N VAL A 125 -14.14 11.24 -1.79
CA VAL A 125 -15.28 10.86 -2.65
C VAL A 125 -16.46 10.36 -1.82
N LEU A 126 -16.22 9.70 -0.67
CA LEU A 126 -17.29 9.31 0.27
C LEU A 126 -17.93 10.52 0.93
N ASP A 127 -17.17 11.55 1.27
CA ASP A 127 -17.71 12.81 1.81
C ASP A 127 -18.63 13.49 0.79
N ASP A 128 -18.21 13.56 -0.48
CA ASP A 128 -19.03 14.09 -1.56
C ASP A 128 -20.28 13.21 -1.79
N ALA A 129 -20.12 11.88 -1.77
CA ALA A 129 -21.24 10.93 -1.86
C ALA A 129 -22.24 11.09 -0.74
N LYS A 130 -21.77 11.27 0.49
CA LYS A 130 -22.61 11.47 1.68
C LYS A 130 -23.49 12.73 1.57
N ALA A 131 -22.95 13.81 1.00
CA ALA A 131 -23.71 15.03 0.75
C ALA A 131 -24.86 14.78 -0.24
N ILE A 132 -24.59 14.09 -1.35
CA ILE A 132 -25.62 13.74 -2.36
C ILE A 132 -26.65 12.77 -1.74
N ALA A 133 -26.18 11.77 -0.98
CA ALA A 133 -27.06 10.82 -0.30
C ALA A 133 -28.01 11.53 0.69
N ALA A 134 -27.54 12.56 1.40
CA ALA A 134 -28.35 13.34 2.31
C ALA A 134 -29.52 14.06 1.57
N GLU A 135 -29.26 14.61 0.40
CA GLU A 135 -30.28 15.21 -0.48
C GLU A 135 -31.27 14.14 -0.98
N MET A 136 -30.77 12.99 -1.45
CA MET A 136 -31.61 11.87 -1.93
C MET A 136 -32.52 11.31 -0.83
N LEU A 137 -32.01 11.22 0.41
CA LEU A 137 -32.74 10.74 1.58
C LEU A 137 -33.61 11.81 2.22
N GLN A 138 -33.53 13.07 1.77
CA GLN A 138 -34.17 14.24 2.37
C GLN A 138 -33.87 14.35 3.86
N ALA A 139 -32.62 14.08 4.25
CA ALA A 139 -32.17 14.01 5.64
C ALA A 139 -31.00 14.98 5.90
N PRO A 140 -30.88 15.51 7.13
CA PRO A 140 -29.73 16.34 7.49
C PRO A 140 -28.43 15.54 7.38
N LEU A 141 -27.37 16.12 6.75
CA LEU A 141 -26.08 15.48 6.54
C LEU A 141 -25.47 14.82 7.80
N PRO A 142 -25.56 15.40 9.01
CA PRO A 142 -25.03 14.76 10.22
C PRO A 142 -25.74 13.47 10.63
N THR A 143 -26.95 13.22 10.13
CA THR A 143 -27.74 12.02 10.42
C THR A 143 -27.47 10.88 9.46
N VAL A 144 -26.74 11.14 8.37
CA VAL A 144 -26.40 10.15 7.34
C VAL A 144 -25.17 9.36 7.75
N SER A 145 -25.27 8.03 7.71
CA SER A 145 -24.20 7.07 7.90
C SER A 145 -23.97 6.23 6.65
N TYR A 146 -22.78 5.66 6.51
CA TYR A 146 -22.40 4.79 5.41
C TYR A 146 -21.83 3.48 5.94
N ALA A 147 -22.32 2.37 5.48
CA ALA A 147 -21.79 1.04 5.75
C ALA A 147 -22.23 0.06 4.65
N GLN A 148 -21.38 -0.91 4.33
CA GLN A 148 -21.67 -1.98 3.37
C GLN A 148 -22.17 -1.47 2.00
N GLY A 149 -21.56 -0.38 1.50
CA GLY A 149 -21.94 0.20 0.22
C GLY A 149 -23.25 0.99 0.23
N VAL A 150 -23.86 1.24 1.40
CA VAL A 150 -25.20 1.84 1.55
C VAL A 150 -25.18 3.03 2.51
N PHE A 151 -25.84 4.11 2.11
CA PHE A 151 -26.13 5.27 2.96
C PHE A 151 -27.52 5.12 3.60
N THR A 152 -27.59 5.35 4.90
CA THR A 152 -28.82 5.38 5.69
C THR A 152 -28.87 6.67 6.50
N ALA A 153 -30.05 7.10 6.93
CA ALA A 153 -30.20 8.24 7.82
C ALA A 153 -31.07 7.86 9.02
N SER A 154 -30.68 8.32 10.22
CA SER A 154 -31.43 8.02 11.45
C SER A 154 -32.81 8.65 11.51
N THR A 155 -33.14 9.51 10.57
CA THR A 155 -34.40 10.27 10.48
C THR A 155 -35.42 9.67 9.49
N THR A 156 -35.05 8.62 8.75
CA THR A 156 -35.86 7.96 7.72
C THR A 156 -35.55 6.48 7.63
N ASP A 157 -36.49 5.67 7.18
CA ASP A 157 -36.27 4.24 6.89
C ASP A 157 -35.72 4.02 5.48
N SER A 158 -35.54 5.09 4.72
CA SER A 158 -35.01 5.02 3.35
C SER A 158 -33.49 4.78 3.35
N GLN A 159 -33.02 4.13 2.31
CA GLN A 159 -31.59 3.89 2.06
C GLN A 159 -31.24 4.10 0.59
N VAL A 160 -30.01 4.49 0.32
CA VAL A 160 -29.48 4.65 -1.04
C VAL A 160 -28.11 3.98 -1.15
N SER A 161 -27.85 3.27 -2.22
CA SER A 161 -26.55 2.63 -2.46
C SER A 161 -25.55 3.61 -3.08
N LEU A 162 -24.25 3.31 -2.92
CA LEU A 162 -23.18 4.09 -3.52
C LEU A 162 -23.30 4.19 -5.07
N PRO A 163 -23.65 3.12 -5.83
CA PRO A 163 -23.92 3.23 -7.26
C PRO A 163 -25.12 4.14 -7.60
N GLN A 164 -26.17 4.16 -6.78
CA GLN A 164 -27.30 5.08 -6.98
C GLN A 164 -26.87 6.54 -6.79
N VAL A 165 -26.03 6.83 -5.82
CA VAL A 165 -25.43 8.16 -5.61
C VAL A 165 -24.55 8.53 -6.80
N ALA A 166 -23.72 7.60 -7.29
CA ALA A 166 -22.87 7.82 -8.45
C ALA A 166 -23.69 8.12 -9.72
N LYS A 167 -24.84 7.46 -9.89
CA LYS A 167 -25.78 7.74 -10.98
C LYS A 167 -26.32 9.17 -10.93
N VAL A 168 -26.77 9.63 -9.76
CA VAL A 168 -27.26 11.00 -9.57
C VAL A 168 -26.13 12.02 -9.85
N ALA A 169 -24.91 11.76 -9.36
CA ALA A 169 -23.75 12.60 -9.63
C ALA A 169 -23.44 12.70 -11.14
N LYS A 170 -23.54 11.60 -11.85
CA LYS A 170 -23.34 11.53 -13.31
C LYS A 170 -24.38 12.32 -14.08
N GLU A 171 -25.65 12.24 -13.70
CA GLU A 171 -26.76 12.96 -14.31
C GLU A 171 -26.63 14.48 -14.07
N ALA A 172 -26.26 14.90 -12.86
CA ALA A 172 -26.03 16.31 -12.50
C ALA A 172 -24.86 16.94 -13.26
N GLN A 173 -23.88 16.14 -13.70
CA GLN A 173 -22.72 16.57 -14.49
C GLN A 173 -22.95 16.49 -16.01
N PHE A 174 -24.18 16.40 -16.47
CA PHE A 174 -24.53 16.29 -17.90
C PHE A 174 -23.81 15.15 -18.65
N GLY A 175 -23.75 13.98 -18.04
CA GLY A 175 -23.09 12.80 -18.62
C GLY A 175 -21.61 12.67 -18.26
N GLY A 176 -21.17 13.26 -17.19
CA GLY A 176 -19.84 13.06 -16.59
C GLY A 176 -19.52 11.59 -16.28
N ALA A 177 -18.29 11.32 -15.88
CA ALA A 177 -17.79 9.96 -15.66
C ALA A 177 -18.42 9.26 -14.44
N GLY A 178 -19.22 9.94 -13.64
CA GLY A 178 -19.76 9.45 -12.37
C GLY A 178 -19.29 10.28 -11.18
N LEU A 179 -19.35 9.72 -10.00
CA LEU A 179 -18.89 10.39 -8.79
C LEU A 179 -17.34 10.37 -8.74
N THR A 180 -16.73 11.52 -8.95
CA THR A 180 -15.27 11.63 -9.14
C THR A 180 -14.63 12.57 -8.13
N LYS A 181 -13.50 12.12 -7.55
CA LYS A 181 -12.62 12.94 -6.69
C LYS A 181 -11.19 12.88 -7.20
N LEU A 182 -10.62 14.04 -7.49
CA LEU A 182 -9.19 14.24 -7.70
C LEU A 182 -8.58 14.82 -6.42
N LEU A 183 -7.49 14.23 -5.96
CA LEU A 183 -6.74 14.72 -4.81
C LEU A 183 -5.26 14.71 -5.12
N ARG A 184 -4.60 15.83 -4.87
CA ARG A 184 -3.14 15.93 -4.84
C ARG A 184 -2.68 15.97 -3.39
N TYR A 185 -1.98 14.92 -2.99
CA TYR A 185 -1.38 14.79 -1.66
C TYR A 185 0.01 15.41 -1.67
N ASN A 186 0.26 16.29 -0.71
CA ASN A 186 1.58 16.82 -0.40
C ASN A 186 1.95 16.40 1.03
N ARG A 187 3.12 15.74 1.21
CA ARG A 187 3.56 15.27 2.52
C ARG A 187 4.19 16.37 3.39
N GLY A 188 4.47 17.55 2.80
CA GLY A 188 5.28 18.58 3.47
C GLY A 188 6.70 18.07 3.74
N GLU A 189 7.21 18.29 4.95
CA GLU A 189 8.54 17.85 5.38
C GLU A 189 8.55 16.47 6.06
N GLY A 190 7.38 15.79 6.14
CA GLY A 190 7.26 14.48 6.80
C GLY A 190 7.87 13.35 5.99
N PHE A 191 8.86 12.65 6.56
CA PHE A 191 9.40 11.39 6.05
C PHE A 191 9.03 10.24 6.98
N THR A 192 9.01 9.02 6.47
CA THR A 192 8.99 7.81 7.27
C THR A 192 10.34 7.11 7.16
N PHE A 193 10.69 6.33 8.18
CA PHE A 193 12.01 5.74 8.31
C PHE A 193 11.89 4.23 8.58
N PRO A 194 11.53 3.43 7.57
CA PRO A 194 11.63 1.99 7.67
C PRO A 194 13.08 1.60 7.94
N ASN A 195 13.26 0.52 8.69
CA ASN A 195 14.59 0.06 9.09
C ASN A 195 14.63 -1.46 9.14
N GLY A 196 15.84 -2.02 9.04
CA GLY A 196 16.00 -3.46 9.11
C GLY A 196 17.41 -3.88 9.53
N CYS A 197 17.51 -5.15 9.93
CA CYS A 197 18.75 -5.80 10.25
C CYS A 197 18.80 -7.16 9.55
N HIS A 198 19.82 -7.36 8.73
CA HIS A 198 20.06 -8.58 8.00
C HIS A 198 21.36 -9.23 8.47
N ILE A 199 21.32 -10.51 8.74
CA ILE A 199 22.49 -11.31 9.16
C ILE A 199 22.62 -12.48 8.22
N THR A 200 23.81 -12.64 7.63
CA THR A 200 24.11 -13.71 6.70
C THR A 200 25.28 -14.54 7.22
N GLU A 201 25.18 -15.85 7.12
CA GLU A 201 26.31 -16.76 7.30
C GLU A 201 26.63 -17.46 5.98
N VAL A 202 27.90 -17.53 5.65
CA VAL A 202 28.39 -18.19 4.44
C VAL A 202 29.45 -19.23 4.76
N GLU A 203 29.50 -20.27 3.96
CA GLU A 203 30.62 -21.22 3.90
C GLU A 203 31.36 -21.01 2.58
N VAL A 204 32.68 -20.98 2.67
CA VAL A 204 33.59 -20.88 1.52
C VAL A 204 34.42 -22.15 1.45
N ASP A 205 34.43 -22.78 0.30
CA ASP A 205 35.37 -23.87 -0.01
C ASP A 205 36.71 -23.27 -0.42
N PRO A 206 37.78 -23.45 0.36
CA PRO A 206 39.08 -22.85 0.05
C PRO A 206 39.77 -23.43 -1.18
N GLU A 207 39.40 -24.64 -1.64
CA GLU A 207 39.99 -25.27 -2.80
C GLU A 207 39.37 -24.74 -4.12
N THR A 208 38.08 -24.48 -4.10
CA THR A 208 37.34 -24.06 -5.31
C THR A 208 36.95 -22.58 -5.30
N GLY A 209 36.98 -21.93 -4.15
CA GLY A 209 36.48 -20.56 -3.95
C GLY A 209 34.95 -20.42 -3.99
N VAL A 210 34.22 -21.51 -4.04
CA VAL A 210 32.74 -21.50 -4.05
C VAL A 210 32.22 -20.98 -2.71
N VAL A 211 31.28 -20.03 -2.77
CA VAL A 211 30.61 -19.43 -1.62
C VAL A 211 29.16 -19.89 -1.56
N ASN A 212 28.78 -20.51 -0.44
CA ASN A 212 27.40 -20.92 -0.18
C ASN A 212 26.80 -20.09 0.96
N VAL A 213 25.62 -19.52 0.77
CA VAL A 213 24.83 -18.92 1.84
C VAL A 213 24.19 -20.06 2.64
N VAL A 214 24.58 -20.21 3.90
CA VAL A 214 24.11 -21.32 4.75
C VAL A 214 23.07 -20.89 5.78
N ALA A 215 22.97 -19.59 6.06
CA ALA A 215 21.90 -19.01 6.85
C ALA A 215 21.68 -17.54 6.47
N TYR A 216 20.44 -17.13 6.46
CA TYR A 216 20.05 -15.72 6.26
C TYR A 216 18.92 -15.37 7.23
N THR A 217 19.09 -14.31 7.99
CA THR A 217 18.10 -13.80 8.92
C THR A 217 17.81 -12.36 8.56
N ALA A 218 16.54 -12.05 8.30
CA ALA A 218 16.06 -10.69 8.05
C ALA A 218 15.02 -10.30 9.09
N VAL A 219 15.15 -9.11 9.65
CA VAL A 219 14.16 -8.48 10.52
C VAL A 219 13.96 -7.05 10.06
N ASP A 220 12.80 -6.80 9.46
CA ASP A 220 12.45 -5.50 8.89
C ASP A 220 11.26 -4.88 9.62
N ASP A 221 11.32 -3.57 9.84
CA ASP A 221 10.23 -2.74 10.31
C ASP A 221 9.84 -1.76 9.19
N CYS A 222 8.80 -2.12 8.47
CA CYS A 222 8.18 -1.27 7.45
C CYS A 222 6.86 -0.62 7.93
N GLY A 223 6.58 -0.63 9.23
CA GLY A 223 5.35 -0.15 9.81
C GLY A 223 4.16 -1.09 9.55
N ARG A 224 2.96 -0.53 9.33
CA ARG A 224 1.77 -1.35 9.09
C ARG A 224 1.84 -2.04 7.73
N VAL A 225 1.86 -3.37 7.75
CA VAL A 225 1.86 -4.21 6.55
C VAL A 225 0.44 -4.25 5.96
N ILE A 226 0.27 -3.80 4.71
CA ILE A 226 -1.03 -3.80 4.01
C ILE A 226 -1.35 -5.23 3.53
N ASN A 227 -0.37 -5.88 2.90
CA ASN A 227 -0.50 -7.25 2.41
C ASN A 227 0.70 -8.08 2.86
N PRO A 228 0.52 -8.99 3.84
CA PRO A 228 1.63 -9.80 4.36
C PRO A 228 2.30 -10.67 3.30
N LEU A 229 1.55 -11.27 2.37
CA LEU A 229 2.11 -12.12 1.32
C LEU A 229 3.04 -11.34 0.40
N LEU A 230 2.62 -10.14 -0.05
CA LEU A 230 3.42 -9.29 -0.90
C LEU A 230 4.66 -8.73 -0.16
N ALA A 231 4.49 -8.30 1.09
CA ALA A 231 5.61 -7.79 1.91
C ALA A 231 6.65 -8.88 2.15
N THR A 232 6.23 -10.09 2.53
CA THR A 232 7.12 -11.24 2.72
C THR A 232 7.83 -11.61 1.41
N GLY A 233 7.10 -11.59 0.28
CA GLY A 233 7.68 -11.86 -1.05
C GLY A 233 8.73 -10.83 -1.49
N GLN A 234 8.73 -9.61 -0.93
CA GLN A 234 9.78 -8.62 -1.20
C GLN A 234 11.03 -8.84 -0.36
N VAL A 235 10.92 -9.56 0.77
CA VAL A 235 12.07 -9.88 1.65
C VAL A 235 12.78 -11.16 1.18
N HIS A 236 12.05 -12.14 0.61
CA HIS A 236 12.59 -13.38 0.08
C HIS A 236 13.17 -13.24 -1.32
#